data_5aa38589a82f3cf1ebe55fa905f1b2b1
#
_entry.id   5aa38589a82f3cf1ebe55fa905f1b2b1
#
_cell.length_a   1.000
_cell.length_b   1.000
_cell.length_c   1.000
_cell.angle_alpha   90.00
_cell.angle_beta   90.00
_cell.angle_gamma   90.00
#
_symmetry.space_group_name_H-M   'P 1'
#
loop_
_entity.id
_entity.type
_entity.pdbx_description
1 polymer ?
#
loop_
_entity_poly.entity_id
_entity_poly.type
_entity_poly.pdbx_seq_one_letter_code
_entity_poly.pdbx_strand_id
1 'polypeptide(L)'
;QFLHSVKDCYRIRYPEVIFSDFLWTMRSMYLPLFLALKMKLPKADLYHCVATGYAGVLGAMAKQRYGCGLLISEHGIYTREREEELIRAKWVEGIYKNIWIEQFRKMSQLAYDRADKVTSLYEHARELQIELGCPEEKTQVTPNGVDPSRFENLVVLPEMQDDKIHIGAILRVTPI
;
A
#
# COMPACT_ATOMS: atom_id res chain seq x y z
N GLN A 1 30.07 4.20 -1.07
CA GLN A 1 29.18 4.69 0.00
C GLN A 1 28.08 3.66 0.34
N PHE A 2 27.21 3.22 -0.60
CA PHE A 2 26.10 2.29 -0.29
C PHE A 2 26.56 0.98 0.39
N LEU A 3 27.54 0.28 -0.20
CA LEU A 3 28.06 -0.96 0.38
C LEU A 3 28.69 -0.75 1.76
N HIS A 4 29.27 0.39 2.02
CA HIS A 4 29.81 0.73 3.34
C HIS A 4 28.67 0.87 4.36
N SER A 5 27.64 1.64 4.02
CA SER A 5 26.44 1.80 4.87
C SER A 5 25.73 0.47 5.15
N VAL A 6 25.67 -0.42 4.15
CA VAL A 6 25.10 -1.79 4.31
C VAL A 6 25.93 -2.62 5.30
N LYS A 7 27.27 -2.57 5.20
CA LYS A 7 28.15 -3.28 6.15
C LYS A 7 28.03 -2.74 7.57
N ASP A 8 27.94 -1.43 7.73
CA ASP A 8 27.79 -0.79 9.03
C ASP A 8 26.43 -1.14 9.65
N CYS A 9 25.36 -1.08 8.86
CA CYS A 9 24.03 -1.51 9.29
C CYS A 9 24.02 -2.99 9.74
N TYR A 10 24.64 -3.86 8.96
CA TYR A 10 24.79 -5.27 9.33
C TYR A 10 25.49 -5.44 10.66
N ARG A 11 26.69 -4.84 10.82
CA ARG A 11 27.49 -4.99 12.05
C ARG A 11 26.80 -4.48 13.30
N ILE A 12 26.01 -3.41 13.17
CA ILE A 12 25.36 -2.76 14.32
C ILE A 12 24.03 -3.42 14.67
N ARG A 13 23.23 -3.79 13.65
CA ARG A 13 21.83 -4.18 13.86
C ARG A 13 21.55 -5.65 13.66
N TYR A 14 22.36 -6.33 12.86
CA TYR A 14 22.08 -7.69 12.40
C TYR A 14 23.30 -8.64 12.48
N PRO A 15 24.14 -8.58 13.55
CA PRO A 15 25.35 -9.39 13.63
C PRO A 15 25.07 -10.89 13.71
N GLU A 16 23.85 -11.27 14.12
CA GLU A 16 23.43 -12.66 14.36
C GLU A 16 23.03 -13.41 13.07
N VAL A 17 22.85 -12.69 11.96
CA VAL A 17 22.42 -13.32 10.70
C VAL A 17 23.60 -13.54 9.76
N ILE A 18 23.44 -14.45 8.80
CA ILE A 18 24.45 -14.71 7.78
C ILE A 18 24.56 -13.50 6.85
N PHE A 19 25.77 -12.97 6.71
CA PHE A 19 26.01 -11.74 5.94
C PHE A 19 25.57 -11.86 4.45
N SER A 20 25.78 -13.02 3.83
CA SER A 20 25.33 -13.23 2.44
C SER A 20 23.82 -13.06 2.30
N ASP A 21 23.04 -13.63 3.20
CA ASP A 21 21.57 -13.59 3.16
C ASP A 21 21.06 -12.18 3.42
N PHE A 22 21.69 -11.49 4.38
CA PHE A 22 21.44 -10.06 4.60
C PHE A 22 21.72 -9.22 3.37
N LEU A 23 22.87 -9.43 2.72
CA LEU A 23 23.27 -8.69 1.53
C LEU A 23 22.31 -8.94 0.36
N TRP A 24 21.88 -10.20 0.14
CA TRP A 24 20.92 -10.55 -0.89
C TRP A 24 19.55 -9.94 -0.61
N THR A 25 19.11 -9.93 0.63
CA THR A 25 17.86 -9.26 1.05
C THR A 25 17.94 -7.76 0.77
N MET A 26 19.00 -7.08 1.20
CA MET A 26 19.20 -5.65 0.92
C MET A 26 19.24 -5.37 -0.58
N ARG A 27 19.92 -6.19 -1.37
CA ARG A 27 19.95 -6.06 -2.83
C ARG A 27 18.54 -6.17 -3.42
N SER A 28 17.77 -7.18 -2.99
CA SER A 28 16.42 -7.42 -3.50
C SER A 28 15.46 -6.28 -3.18
N MET A 29 15.62 -5.64 -2.03
CA MET A 29 14.82 -4.49 -1.59
C MET A 29 15.20 -3.20 -2.34
N TYR A 30 16.50 -2.91 -2.40
CA TYR A 30 16.96 -1.62 -2.91
C TYR A 30 17.08 -1.57 -4.44
N LEU A 31 17.28 -2.69 -5.12
CA LEU A 31 17.41 -2.68 -6.58
C LEU A 31 16.15 -2.16 -7.28
N PRO A 32 14.93 -2.64 -6.97
CA PRO A 32 13.70 -2.07 -7.53
C PRO A 32 13.50 -0.60 -7.15
N LEU A 33 13.83 -0.22 -5.92
CA LEU A 33 13.74 1.17 -5.47
C LEU A 33 14.66 2.08 -6.29
N PHE A 34 15.91 1.68 -6.50
CA PHE A 34 16.85 2.47 -7.31
C PHE A 34 16.44 2.54 -8.78
N LEU A 35 15.84 1.47 -9.33
CA LEU A 35 15.26 1.50 -10.66
C LEU A 35 14.12 2.51 -10.74
N ALA A 36 13.21 2.52 -9.77
CA ALA A 36 12.15 3.52 -9.69
C ALA A 36 12.71 4.95 -9.60
N LEU A 37 13.70 5.19 -8.73
CA LEU A 37 14.32 6.52 -8.57
C LEU A 37 15.06 7.00 -9.83
N LYS A 38 15.47 6.11 -10.73
CA LYS A 38 16.08 6.46 -12.02
C LYS A 38 15.08 6.82 -13.11
N MET A 39 13.79 6.57 -12.90
CA MET A 39 12.77 6.82 -13.91
C MET A 39 12.69 8.32 -14.25
N LYS A 40 12.56 8.59 -15.55
CA LYS A 40 12.22 9.92 -16.05
C LYS A 40 10.71 10.08 -15.98
N LEU A 41 10.25 10.93 -15.09
CA LEU A 41 8.82 11.23 -14.96
C LEU A 41 8.44 12.36 -15.91
N PRO A 42 7.31 12.29 -16.61
CA PRO A 42 6.78 13.39 -17.41
C PRO A 42 6.42 14.57 -16.49
N LYS A 43 6.55 15.80 -16.95
CA LYS A 43 6.05 16.96 -16.22
C LYS A 43 4.53 16.99 -16.31
N ALA A 44 3.86 17.13 -15.17
CA ALA A 44 2.40 17.24 -15.06
C ALA A 44 2.05 18.17 -13.89
N ASP A 45 0.85 18.72 -13.91
CA ASP A 45 0.33 19.60 -12.85
C ASP A 45 -0.14 18.82 -11.63
N LEU A 46 -0.58 17.58 -11.84
CA LEU A 46 -1.05 16.65 -10.81
C LEU A 46 -0.56 15.23 -11.09
N TYR A 47 -0.09 14.56 -10.06
CA TYR A 47 0.12 13.12 -10.07
C TYR A 47 -0.95 12.44 -9.21
N HIS A 48 -1.58 11.42 -9.76
CA HIS A 48 -2.54 10.59 -9.06
C HIS A 48 -1.98 9.18 -8.93
N CYS A 49 -1.70 8.76 -7.71
CA CYS A 49 -1.24 7.41 -7.38
C CYS A 49 -2.39 6.59 -6.81
N VAL A 50 -2.66 5.43 -7.38
CA VAL A 50 -3.74 4.52 -6.95
C VAL A 50 -3.31 3.57 -5.82
N ALA A 51 -2.09 3.71 -5.33
CA ALA A 51 -1.54 3.02 -4.18
C ALA A 51 -0.33 3.80 -3.63
N THR A 52 0.08 3.50 -2.43
CA THR A 52 1.37 3.87 -1.87
C THR A 52 2.51 2.99 -2.45
N GLY A 53 3.53 2.62 -1.69
CA GLY A 53 4.63 1.80 -2.17
C GLY A 53 5.43 2.49 -3.28
N TYR A 54 5.80 1.76 -4.33
CA TYR A 54 6.62 2.32 -5.42
C TYR A 54 5.91 3.43 -6.20
N ALA A 55 4.59 3.32 -6.41
CA ALA A 55 3.81 4.38 -7.06
C ALA A 55 3.84 5.67 -6.23
N GLY A 56 3.64 5.56 -4.92
CA GLY A 56 3.75 6.69 -3.99
C GLY A 56 5.15 7.31 -3.96
N VAL A 57 6.21 6.50 -4.02
CA VAL A 57 7.60 7.00 -4.12
C VAL A 57 7.80 7.80 -5.42
N LEU A 58 7.28 7.32 -6.55
CA LEU A 58 7.35 8.04 -7.82
C LEU A 58 6.56 9.35 -7.78
N GLY A 59 5.36 9.34 -7.20
CA GLY A 59 4.57 10.55 -6.97
C GLY A 59 5.28 11.56 -6.08
N ALA A 60 5.87 11.11 -4.98
CA ALA A 60 6.66 11.95 -4.08
C ALA A 60 7.88 12.56 -4.79
N MET A 61 8.56 11.78 -5.63
CA MET A 61 9.68 12.25 -6.45
C MET A 61 9.24 13.28 -7.49
N ALA A 62 8.09 13.08 -8.15
CA ALA A 62 7.52 14.03 -9.10
C ALA A 62 7.21 15.36 -8.41
N LYS A 63 6.53 15.31 -7.28
CA LYS A 63 6.23 16.50 -6.48
C LYS A 63 7.48 17.25 -6.06
N GLN A 64 8.51 16.55 -5.58
CA GLN A 64 9.78 17.16 -5.21
C GLN A 64 10.48 17.84 -6.40
N ARG A 65 10.38 17.26 -7.59
CA ARG A 65 11.05 17.74 -8.80
C ARG A 65 10.30 18.88 -9.49
N TYR A 66 8.98 18.81 -9.53
CA TYR A 66 8.16 19.69 -10.35
C TYR A 66 7.24 20.62 -9.55
N GLY A 67 7.11 20.44 -8.23
CA GLY A 67 6.20 21.22 -7.39
C GLY A 67 4.71 20.94 -7.71
N CYS A 68 4.39 19.79 -8.34
CA CYS A 68 3.04 19.44 -8.75
C CYS A 68 2.18 18.97 -7.58
N GLY A 69 0.85 18.90 -7.78
CA GLY A 69 -0.06 18.25 -6.86
C GLY A 69 0.20 16.74 -6.78
N LEU A 70 -0.07 16.12 -5.62
CA LEU A 70 -0.01 14.68 -5.42
C LEU A 70 -1.27 14.20 -4.69
N LEU A 71 -2.08 13.41 -5.39
CA LEU A 71 -3.22 12.69 -4.84
C LEU A 71 -2.88 11.21 -4.72
N ILE A 72 -3.23 10.60 -3.60
CA ILE A 72 -3.15 9.15 -3.41
C ILE A 72 -4.56 8.62 -3.15
N SER A 73 -4.98 7.60 -3.90
CA SER A 73 -6.25 6.91 -3.70
C SER A 73 -5.99 5.44 -3.42
N GLU A 74 -6.26 4.98 -2.21
CA GLU A 74 -6.10 3.58 -1.84
C GLU A 74 -7.47 2.89 -1.80
N HIS A 75 -7.64 1.85 -2.62
CA HIS A 75 -8.80 0.96 -2.59
C HIS A 75 -8.61 -0.17 -1.57
N GLY A 76 -7.39 -0.60 -1.33
CA GLY A 76 -6.91 -1.44 -0.24
C GLY A 76 -5.71 -0.77 0.40
N ILE A 77 -5.41 -1.11 1.64
CA ILE A 77 -4.26 -0.53 2.35
C ILE A 77 -3.00 -1.31 1.97
N TYR A 78 -2.24 -0.77 1.01
CA TYR A 78 -1.06 -1.41 0.42
C TYR A 78 -0.09 -1.99 1.46
N THR A 79 0.21 -1.25 2.52
CA THR A 79 1.12 -1.70 3.59
C THR A 79 0.60 -2.96 4.28
N ARG A 80 -0.71 -3.03 4.56
CA ARG A 80 -1.34 -4.19 5.20
C ARG A 80 -1.34 -5.40 4.28
N GLU A 81 -1.66 -5.21 3.01
CA GLU A 81 -1.63 -6.28 2.02
C GLU A 81 -0.22 -6.89 1.87
N ARG A 82 0.81 -6.04 1.81
CA ARG A 82 2.21 -6.50 1.76
C ARG A 82 2.65 -7.20 3.05
N GLU A 83 2.23 -6.71 4.21
CA GLU A 83 2.49 -7.34 5.50
C GLU A 83 1.89 -8.76 5.56
N GLU A 84 0.62 -8.91 5.18
CA GLU A 84 -0.05 -10.23 5.15
C GLU A 84 0.62 -11.19 4.17
N GLU A 85 0.96 -10.73 2.97
CA GLU A 85 1.68 -11.55 2.00
C GLU A 85 3.04 -12.02 2.53
N LEU A 86 3.80 -11.13 3.17
CA LEU A 86 5.10 -11.47 3.76
C LEU A 86 4.98 -12.43 4.94
N ILE A 87 3.95 -12.29 5.77
CA ILE A 87 3.69 -13.22 6.86
C ILE A 87 3.46 -14.64 6.32
N ARG A 88 2.68 -14.77 5.23
CA ARG A 88 2.37 -16.05 4.57
C ARG A 88 3.50 -16.56 3.67
N ALA A 89 4.43 -15.70 3.26
CA ALA A 89 5.50 -16.04 2.32
C ALA A 89 6.43 -17.12 2.87
N LYS A 90 6.80 -18.09 2.02
CA LYS A 90 7.76 -19.15 2.32
C LYS A 90 9.18 -18.83 1.84
N TRP A 91 9.34 -17.84 0.95
CA TRP A 91 10.62 -17.44 0.35
C TRP A 91 11.42 -16.48 1.23
N VAL A 92 10.82 -15.93 2.28
CA VAL A 92 11.47 -15.05 3.24
C VAL A 92 11.11 -15.51 4.66
N GLU A 93 12.10 -15.59 5.55
CA GLU A 93 11.95 -16.14 6.89
C GLU A 93 12.54 -15.23 7.96
N GLY A 94 12.11 -15.45 9.20
CA GLY A 94 12.67 -14.82 10.39
C GLY A 94 12.68 -13.28 10.30
N ILE A 95 13.79 -12.69 10.69
CA ILE A 95 13.97 -11.24 10.77
C ILE A 95 13.84 -10.55 9.43
N TYR A 96 14.08 -11.25 8.32
CA TYR A 96 13.97 -10.67 6.99
C TYR A 96 12.54 -10.27 6.62
N LYS A 97 11.50 -10.96 7.17
CA LYS A 97 10.11 -10.54 7.04
C LYS A 97 9.90 -9.13 7.59
N ASN A 98 10.40 -8.89 8.80
CA ASN A 98 10.28 -7.59 9.46
C ASN A 98 11.00 -6.48 8.67
N ILE A 99 12.17 -6.78 8.12
CA ILE A 99 12.93 -5.82 7.30
C ILE A 99 12.13 -5.42 6.05
N TRP A 100 11.49 -6.39 5.37
CA TRP A 100 10.65 -6.13 4.22
C TRP A 100 9.38 -5.34 4.58
N ILE A 101 8.70 -5.71 5.67
CA ILE A 101 7.51 -5.00 6.17
C ILE A 101 7.85 -3.54 6.46
N GLU A 102 8.96 -3.30 7.17
CA GLU A 102 9.40 -1.95 7.48
C GLU A 102 9.76 -1.14 6.23
N GLN A 103 10.33 -1.76 5.20
CA GLN A 103 10.58 -1.11 3.92
C GLN A 103 9.28 -0.60 3.29
N PHE A 104 8.24 -1.44 3.20
CA PHE A 104 6.96 -1.04 2.63
C PHE A 104 6.28 0.03 3.49
N ARG A 105 6.35 -0.08 4.81
CA ARG A 105 5.85 0.93 5.74
C ARG A 105 6.51 2.29 5.50
N LYS A 106 7.83 2.32 5.38
CA LYS A 106 8.58 3.57 5.10
C LYS A 106 8.25 4.19 3.75
N MET A 107 8.03 3.37 2.72
CA MET A 107 7.60 3.88 1.41
C MET A 107 6.20 4.50 1.48
N SER A 108 5.27 3.88 2.22
CA SER A 108 3.93 4.43 2.43
C SER A 108 3.94 5.71 3.25
N GLN A 109 4.73 5.77 4.33
CA GLN A 109 4.91 6.99 5.12
C GLN A 109 5.45 8.14 4.27
N LEU A 110 6.48 7.89 3.44
CA LEU A 110 7.00 8.90 2.51
C LEU A 110 5.91 9.41 1.55
N ALA A 111 5.08 8.52 1.04
CA ALA A 111 3.97 8.87 0.14
C ALA A 111 2.93 9.75 0.85
N TYR A 112 2.51 9.37 2.05
CA TYR A 112 1.57 10.14 2.87
C TYR A 112 2.13 11.53 3.25
N ASP A 113 3.40 11.59 3.67
CA ASP A 113 4.04 12.87 4.00
C ASP A 113 4.02 13.84 2.83
N ARG A 114 4.21 13.34 1.62
CA ARG A 114 4.31 14.17 0.41
C ARG A 114 2.98 14.42 -0.28
N ALA A 115 1.95 13.61 -0.03
CA ALA A 115 0.62 13.80 -0.61
C ALA A 115 -0.01 15.12 -0.14
N ASP A 116 -0.79 15.74 -1.03
CA ASP A 116 -1.70 16.84 -0.67
C ASP A 116 -3.02 16.31 -0.14
N LYS A 117 -3.51 15.20 -0.75
CA LYS A 117 -4.70 14.48 -0.30
C LYS A 117 -4.49 12.98 -0.44
N VAL A 118 -5.11 12.25 0.48
CA VAL A 118 -5.14 10.78 0.50
C VAL A 118 -6.59 10.35 0.65
N THR A 119 -7.08 9.51 -0.26
CA THR A 119 -8.46 9.04 -0.22
C THR A 119 -8.54 7.54 0.02
N SER A 120 -9.59 7.13 0.71
CA SER A 120 -9.96 5.74 0.96
C SER A 120 -11.44 5.52 0.65
N LEU A 121 -11.88 4.25 0.54
CA LEU A 121 -13.25 3.93 0.16
C LEU A 121 -14.23 3.99 1.34
N TYR A 122 -13.76 3.81 2.58
CA TYR A 122 -14.59 3.74 3.79
C TYR A 122 -13.80 4.16 5.03
N GLU A 123 -14.52 4.49 6.12
CA GLU A 123 -13.93 5.09 7.32
C GLU A 123 -12.85 4.23 7.96
N HIS A 124 -13.09 2.92 8.10
CA HIS A 124 -12.05 2.06 8.69
C HIS A 124 -10.73 2.03 7.88
N ALA A 125 -10.80 2.13 6.55
CA ALA A 125 -9.57 2.27 5.75
C ALA A 125 -8.87 3.60 6.01
N ARG A 126 -9.64 4.69 6.22
CA ARG A 126 -9.09 6.00 6.63
C ARG A 126 -8.39 5.91 7.99
N GLU A 127 -8.99 5.27 8.97
CA GLU A 127 -8.39 5.04 10.29
C GLU A 127 -7.04 4.30 10.17
N LEU A 128 -7.00 3.23 9.36
CA LEU A 128 -5.76 2.50 9.10
C LEU A 128 -4.69 3.36 8.41
N GLN A 129 -5.06 4.27 7.51
CA GLN A 129 -4.11 5.22 6.91
C GLN A 129 -3.50 6.12 7.98
N ILE A 130 -4.31 6.62 8.92
CA ILE A 130 -3.85 7.47 10.04
C ILE A 130 -2.92 6.68 10.97
N GLU A 131 -3.28 5.45 11.34
CA GLU A 131 -2.43 4.55 12.13
C GLU A 131 -1.06 4.28 11.47
N LEU A 132 -1.03 4.21 10.14
CA LEU A 132 0.19 4.03 9.36
C LEU A 132 1.00 5.32 9.17
N GLY A 133 0.53 6.43 9.75
CA GLY A 133 1.24 7.71 9.78
C GLY A 133 0.79 8.73 8.73
N CYS A 134 -0.38 8.55 8.11
CA CYS A 134 -0.98 9.59 7.29
C CYS A 134 -1.51 10.73 8.17
N PRO A 135 -1.16 12.01 7.93
CA PRO A 135 -1.77 13.12 8.65
C PRO A 135 -3.28 13.16 8.41
N GLU A 136 -4.05 13.27 9.50
CA GLU A 136 -5.51 13.19 9.45
C GLU A 136 -6.14 14.25 8.54
N GLU A 137 -5.62 15.46 8.53
CA GLU A 137 -6.10 16.58 7.71
C GLU A 137 -5.94 16.36 6.20
N LYS A 138 -5.13 15.39 5.80
CA LYS A 138 -4.96 15.00 4.40
C LYS A 138 -5.92 13.91 3.96
N THR A 139 -6.51 13.19 4.92
CA THR A 139 -7.36 12.02 4.63
C THR A 139 -8.78 12.41 4.27
N GLN A 140 -9.41 11.64 3.39
CA GLN A 140 -10.80 11.81 2.99
C GLN A 140 -11.40 10.48 2.54
N VAL A 141 -12.63 10.20 2.98
CA VAL A 141 -13.39 9.04 2.48
C VAL A 141 -14.08 9.41 1.16
N THR A 142 -13.88 8.60 0.14
CA THR A 142 -14.51 8.74 -1.18
C THR A 142 -15.03 7.37 -1.59
N PRO A 143 -16.28 7.02 -1.21
CA PRO A 143 -16.85 5.71 -1.51
C PRO A 143 -17.00 5.46 -3.00
N ASN A 144 -16.95 4.20 -3.42
CA ASN A 144 -17.34 3.82 -4.77
C ASN A 144 -18.83 4.08 -4.97
N GLY A 145 -19.19 4.55 -6.17
CA GLY A 145 -20.57 4.71 -6.59
C GLY A 145 -21.09 3.49 -7.34
N VAL A 146 -22.40 3.33 -7.33
CA VAL A 146 -23.12 2.37 -8.16
C VAL A 146 -24.19 3.14 -8.94
N ASP A 147 -24.32 2.83 -10.22
CA ASP A 147 -25.39 3.38 -11.05
C ASP A 147 -26.71 2.62 -10.78
N PRO A 148 -27.70 3.24 -10.11
CA PRO A 148 -28.96 2.57 -9.76
C PRO A 148 -29.76 2.15 -10.99
N SER A 149 -29.61 2.82 -12.13
CA SER A 149 -30.35 2.52 -13.35
C SER A 149 -30.12 1.09 -13.84
N ARG A 150 -28.99 0.51 -13.52
CA ARG A 150 -28.67 -0.90 -13.83
C ARG A 150 -29.55 -1.90 -13.12
N PHE A 151 -30.27 -1.50 -12.08
CA PHE A 151 -31.10 -2.35 -11.20
C PHE A 151 -32.60 -2.02 -11.32
N GLU A 152 -33.02 -1.04 -12.13
CA GLU A 152 -34.41 -0.62 -12.27
C GLU A 152 -35.35 -1.72 -12.74
N ASN A 153 -34.84 -2.69 -13.51
CA ASN A 153 -35.62 -3.79 -14.07
C ASN A 153 -35.51 -5.09 -13.28
N LEU A 154 -34.95 -5.06 -12.07
CA LEU A 154 -34.87 -6.25 -11.24
C LEU A 154 -36.26 -6.62 -10.71
N VAL A 155 -36.65 -7.87 -10.95
CA VAL A 155 -37.88 -8.44 -10.37
C VAL A 155 -37.61 -8.73 -8.90
N VAL A 156 -38.34 -8.06 -8.02
CA VAL A 156 -38.32 -8.38 -6.59
C VAL A 156 -39.04 -9.73 -6.41
N LEU A 157 -38.32 -10.74 -5.92
CA LEU A 157 -38.93 -12.01 -5.57
C LEU A 157 -39.86 -11.82 -4.36
N PRO A 158 -40.99 -12.55 -4.32
CA PRO A 158 -41.90 -12.49 -3.18
C PRO A 158 -41.17 -12.93 -1.90
N GLU A 159 -41.50 -12.29 -0.77
CA GLU A 159 -40.95 -12.69 0.53
C GLU A 159 -41.25 -14.16 0.80
N MET A 160 -40.22 -14.88 1.23
CA MET A 160 -40.41 -16.26 1.70
C MET A 160 -41.16 -16.22 3.01
N GLN A 161 -42.40 -16.74 2.98
CA GLN A 161 -43.24 -16.85 4.17
C GLN A 161 -42.94 -18.17 4.87
N ASP A 162 -41.88 -18.23 5.60
CA ASP A 162 -41.54 -19.33 6.50
C ASP A 162 -41.05 -18.80 7.85
N ASP A 163 -40.99 -19.64 8.86
CA ASP A 163 -40.55 -19.29 10.21
C ASP A 163 -39.00 -19.23 10.36
N LYS A 164 -38.26 -19.11 9.25
CA LYS A 164 -36.81 -19.14 9.23
C LYS A 164 -36.25 -17.74 9.00
N ILE A 165 -35.08 -17.49 9.59
CA ILE A 165 -34.29 -16.31 9.29
C ILE A 165 -33.38 -16.63 8.08
N HIS A 166 -33.61 -15.94 6.97
CA HIS A 166 -32.82 -16.08 5.76
C HIS A 166 -31.65 -15.07 5.77
N ILE A 167 -30.42 -15.58 5.73
CA ILE A 167 -29.21 -14.75 5.65
C ILE A 167 -28.62 -14.94 4.26
N GLY A 168 -28.53 -13.86 3.50
CA GLY A 168 -27.88 -13.82 2.18
C GLY A 168 -26.56 -13.09 2.23
N ALA A 169 -25.60 -13.53 1.42
CA ALA A 169 -24.34 -12.82 1.22
C ALA A 169 -23.97 -12.85 -0.26
N ILE A 170 -23.56 -11.70 -0.78
CA ILE A 170 -22.98 -11.56 -2.11
C ILE A 170 -21.49 -11.31 -1.93
N LEU A 171 -20.66 -12.28 -2.30
CA LEU A 171 -19.23 -12.19 -2.10
C LEU A 171 -18.45 -12.86 -3.25
N ARG A 172 -17.22 -12.42 -3.43
CA ARG A 172 -16.30 -13.09 -4.33
C ARG A 172 -15.55 -14.16 -3.54
N VAL A 173 -15.75 -15.42 -3.91
CA VAL A 173 -14.95 -16.53 -3.36
C VAL A 173 -13.66 -16.63 -4.15
N THR A 174 -12.54 -16.42 -3.50
CA THR A 174 -11.19 -16.61 -4.07
C THR A 174 -10.42 -17.59 -3.19
N PRO A 175 -9.62 -18.50 -3.77
CA PRO A 175 -8.66 -19.28 -2.98
C PRO A 175 -7.69 -18.32 -2.27
N ILE A 176 -7.45 -18.57 -1.01
CA ILE A 176 -6.48 -17.82 -0.19
C ILE A 176 -5.11 -18.49 -0.31
#